data_c7429e525111a4a3cdb9fd415b469864
#
_entry.id   c7429e525111a4a3cdb9fd415b469864
#
_cell.length_a   1.000
_cell.length_b   1.000
_cell.length_c   1.000
_cell.angle_alpha   90.00
_cell.angle_beta   90.00
_cell.angle_gamma   90.00
#
_symmetry.space_group_name_H-M   'P 1'
#
loop_
_entity.id
_entity.type
_entity.pdbx_description
1 polymer ?
#
loop_
_entity_poly.entity_id
_entity_poly.type
_entity_poly.pdbx_seq_one_letter_code
_entity_poly.pdbx_strand_id
1 'polypeptide(L)'
;KHNPLFKGVTFEKLKKNGWVKGDVENKKRDYLKNGWPTKDGKIQICSKDTEKIGLGGYPEHIEEFTDKTLRKKYPIQILSPATHQFIGNSFVPVERLRDMASRPTIEMSSKDARKRKIKDGDLCKIYNDVGETYAHAVIIDSMLEGVASTQKQYKGSLIKNGVNANALNTQEVTDMGDGPIFYTVLAQIKKA
;
A
#
# COMPACT_ATOMS: atom_id res chain seq x y z
N LYS A 1 6.30 -35.68 -4.41
CA LYS A 1 5.20 -35.91 -3.43
C LYS A 1 3.95 -35.31 -4.03
N HIS A 2 2.92 -36.11 -4.30
CA HIS A 2 1.66 -35.63 -4.84
C HIS A 2 0.87 -34.91 -3.75
N ASN A 3 0.52 -33.66 -4.02
CA ASN A 3 -0.39 -32.91 -3.15
C ASN A 3 -1.80 -33.54 -3.28
N PRO A 4 -2.42 -34.03 -2.21
CA PRO A 4 -3.73 -34.65 -2.25
C PRO A 4 -4.83 -33.76 -2.81
N LEU A 5 -4.68 -32.43 -2.72
CA LEU A 5 -5.61 -31.45 -3.29
C LEU A 5 -5.71 -31.55 -4.83
N PHE A 6 -4.70 -32.11 -5.50
CA PHE A 6 -4.68 -32.30 -6.95
C PHE A 6 -5.03 -33.72 -7.40
N LYS A 7 -5.61 -34.53 -6.51
CA LYS A 7 -6.09 -35.86 -6.89
C LYS A 7 -7.07 -35.76 -8.06
N GLY A 8 -6.80 -36.51 -9.12
CA GLY A 8 -7.63 -36.50 -10.34
C GLY A 8 -7.44 -35.31 -11.27
N VAL A 9 -6.58 -34.33 -10.91
CA VAL A 9 -6.16 -33.24 -11.81
C VAL A 9 -5.02 -33.76 -12.69
N THR A 10 -5.19 -33.72 -14.00
CA THR A 10 -4.15 -34.11 -14.96
C THR A 10 -3.93 -32.95 -15.94
N PHE A 11 -2.72 -32.91 -16.53
CA PHE A 11 -2.38 -31.91 -17.52
C PHE A 11 -3.31 -31.97 -18.74
N GLU A 12 -3.68 -33.18 -19.17
CA GLU A 12 -4.60 -33.37 -20.30
C GLU A 12 -6.00 -32.79 -20.03
N LYS A 13 -6.52 -33.00 -18.80
CA LYS A 13 -7.79 -32.39 -18.39
C LYS A 13 -7.69 -30.86 -18.36
N LEU A 14 -6.60 -30.30 -17.82
CA LEU A 14 -6.36 -28.86 -17.81
C LEU A 14 -6.28 -28.30 -19.22
N LYS A 15 -5.53 -28.95 -20.12
CA LYS A 15 -5.39 -28.54 -21.51
C LYS A 15 -6.72 -28.56 -22.26
N LYS A 16 -7.53 -29.60 -22.04
CA LYS A 16 -8.84 -29.75 -22.68
C LYS A 16 -9.88 -28.74 -22.17
N ASN A 17 -9.94 -28.53 -20.88
CA ASN A 17 -11.04 -27.80 -20.24
C ASN A 17 -10.68 -26.37 -19.82
N GLY A 18 -9.39 -25.99 -19.88
CA GLY A 18 -8.88 -24.71 -19.35
C GLY A 18 -8.78 -24.66 -17.81
N TRP A 19 -9.54 -25.48 -17.11
CA TRP A 19 -9.53 -25.60 -15.67
C TRP A 19 -9.99 -26.98 -15.19
N VAL A 20 -9.57 -27.38 -14.00
CA VAL A 20 -10.07 -28.59 -13.32
C VAL A 20 -10.23 -28.26 -11.83
N LYS A 21 -11.38 -28.61 -11.26
CA LYS A 21 -11.60 -28.47 -9.82
C LYS A 21 -10.68 -29.43 -9.06
N GLY A 22 -9.92 -28.91 -8.11
CA GLY A 22 -9.14 -29.73 -7.19
C GLY A 22 -10.06 -30.52 -6.23
N ASP A 23 -9.50 -31.57 -5.60
CA ASP A 23 -10.19 -32.35 -4.56
C ASP A 23 -10.20 -31.55 -3.24
N VAL A 24 -10.87 -30.40 -3.30
CA VAL A 24 -11.11 -29.55 -2.14
C VAL A 24 -12.58 -29.70 -1.79
N GLU A 25 -12.85 -30.33 -0.66
CA GLU A 25 -14.19 -30.28 -0.10
C GLU A 25 -14.65 -28.81 -0.01
N ASN A 26 -15.87 -28.53 -0.45
CA ASN A 26 -16.42 -27.21 -0.28
C ASN A 26 -16.78 -26.98 1.20
N LYS A 27 -15.75 -26.74 2.00
CA LYS A 27 -15.86 -26.49 3.45
C LYS A 27 -16.44 -25.13 3.78
N LYS A 28 -17.19 -24.56 2.85
CA LYS A 28 -17.85 -23.29 3.06
C LYS A 28 -18.75 -23.41 4.31
N ARG A 29 -18.38 -22.69 5.37
CA ARG A 29 -19.04 -22.72 6.68
C ARG A 29 -18.94 -24.05 7.43
N ASP A 30 -17.88 -24.82 7.20
CA ASP A 30 -17.62 -26.07 7.93
C ASP A 30 -17.58 -25.85 9.46
N TYR A 31 -17.09 -24.70 9.89
CA TYR A 31 -17.05 -24.30 11.29
C TYR A 31 -18.46 -24.23 11.95
N LEU A 32 -19.54 -24.08 11.20
CA LEU A 32 -20.90 -24.12 11.76
C LEU A 32 -21.30 -25.54 12.19
N LYS A 33 -20.71 -26.57 11.56
CA LYS A 33 -20.97 -27.98 11.88
C LYS A 33 -19.92 -28.57 12.81
N ASN A 34 -18.64 -28.25 12.55
CA ASN A 34 -17.50 -28.89 13.18
C ASN A 34 -16.79 -28.00 14.21
N GLY A 35 -17.27 -26.76 14.39
CA GLY A 35 -16.60 -25.78 15.23
C GLY A 35 -15.37 -25.15 14.54
N TRP A 36 -14.74 -24.22 15.20
CA TRP A 36 -13.54 -23.54 14.72
C TRP A 36 -12.29 -24.42 14.97
N PRO A 37 -11.24 -24.30 14.15
CA PRO A 37 -10.00 -25.06 14.33
C PRO A 37 -9.16 -24.52 15.51
N THR A 38 -9.79 -24.42 16.67
CA THR A 38 -9.24 -23.97 17.96
C THR A 38 -9.38 -25.08 19.00
N LYS A 39 -8.67 -25.00 20.12
CA LYS A 39 -8.72 -26.04 21.16
C LYS A 39 -10.12 -26.31 21.72
N ASP A 40 -10.94 -25.28 21.79
CA ASP A 40 -12.30 -25.34 22.35
C ASP A 40 -13.40 -25.26 21.28
N GLY A 41 -13.02 -25.27 19.99
CA GLY A 41 -13.95 -25.19 18.86
C GLY A 41 -14.65 -23.84 18.71
N LYS A 42 -14.23 -22.80 19.43
CA LYS A 42 -14.82 -21.47 19.42
C LYS A 42 -13.93 -20.45 18.73
N ILE A 43 -14.51 -19.32 18.31
CA ILE A 43 -13.76 -18.18 17.82
C ILE A 43 -12.89 -17.65 18.96
N GLN A 44 -11.59 -17.48 18.71
CA GLN A 44 -10.70 -16.79 19.62
C GLN A 44 -10.78 -15.27 19.35
N ILE A 45 -11.42 -14.55 20.24
CA ILE A 45 -11.47 -13.08 20.20
C ILE A 45 -10.20 -12.49 20.84
N CYS A 46 -9.69 -13.16 21.88
CA CYS A 46 -8.45 -12.80 22.55
C CYS A 46 -7.36 -13.83 22.24
N SER A 47 -6.21 -13.40 21.78
CA SER A 47 -5.08 -14.26 21.42
C SER A 47 -4.00 -14.24 22.50
N LYS A 48 -3.80 -15.41 23.15
CA LYS A 48 -2.69 -15.58 24.10
C LYS A 48 -1.31 -15.59 23.42
N ASP A 49 -1.26 -15.80 22.13
CA ASP A 49 0.02 -15.81 21.41
C ASP A 49 0.49 -14.37 21.12
N THR A 50 -0.40 -13.43 20.89
CA THR A 50 -0.04 -12.01 20.80
C THR A 50 0.37 -11.44 22.15
N GLU A 51 -0.24 -11.86 23.27
CA GLU A 51 0.19 -11.49 24.61
C GLU A 51 1.63 -11.91 24.91
N LYS A 52 2.05 -13.09 24.44
CA LYS A 52 3.43 -13.61 24.63
C LYS A 52 4.51 -12.77 23.94
N ILE A 53 4.16 -12.05 22.88
CA ILE A 53 5.09 -11.16 22.16
C ILE A 53 4.94 -9.70 22.58
N GLY A 54 4.24 -9.44 23.71
CA GLY A 54 4.13 -8.10 24.29
C GLY A 54 3.02 -7.24 23.68
N LEU A 55 2.20 -7.78 22.82
CA LEU A 55 1.02 -7.12 22.26
C LEU A 55 -0.22 -7.47 23.09
N GLY A 56 -1.24 -6.64 23.03
CA GLY A 56 -2.54 -6.96 23.63
C GLY A 56 -3.15 -8.24 23.06
N GLY A 57 -4.00 -8.94 23.84
CA GLY A 57 -4.66 -10.15 23.39
C GLY A 57 -5.67 -9.94 22.25
N TYR A 58 -6.06 -8.71 21.96
CA TYR A 58 -6.95 -8.29 20.88
C TYR A 58 -6.41 -7.03 20.21
N PRO A 59 -6.80 -6.76 18.95
CA PRO A 59 -6.36 -5.57 18.24
C PRO A 59 -6.80 -4.30 18.97
N GLU A 60 -5.85 -3.41 19.22
CA GLU A 60 -6.07 -2.08 19.76
C GLU A 60 -5.72 -1.03 18.72
N HIS A 61 -6.37 0.13 18.78
CA HIS A 61 -5.98 1.25 17.96
C HIS A 61 -4.69 1.88 18.52
N ILE A 62 -3.64 1.83 17.75
CA ILE A 62 -2.39 2.55 18.03
C ILE A 62 -2.37 3.80 17.17
N GLU A 63 -2.28 4.96 17.80
CA GLU A 63 -2.19 6.23 17.06
C GLU A 63 -0.79 6.33 16.39
N GLU A 64 -0.75 6.19 15.08
CA GLU A 64 0.48 6.12 14.29
C GLU A 64 1.28 7.43 14.29
N PHE A 65 0.61 8.57 14.53
CA PHE A 65 1.22 9.89 14.47
C PHE A 65 1.21 10.59 15.83
N THR A 66 1.72 9.90 16.86
CA THR A 66 1.80 10.43 18.22
C THR A 66 2.78 11.59 18.34
N ASP A 67 3.81 11.65 17.49
CA ASP A 67 4.77 12.76 17.51
C ASP A 67 4.19 14.03 16.85
N LYS A 68 3.62 14.87 17.69
CA LYS A 68 3.10 16.19 17.29
C LYS A 68 4.16 17.09 16.69
N THR A 69 5.43 16.93 17.05
CA THR A 69 6.57 17.70 16.51
C THR A 69 6.83 17.31 15.08
N LEU A 70 6.87 16.00 14.78
CA LEU A 70 7.04 15.46 13.45
C LEU A 70 5.89 15.90 12.53
N ARG A 71 4.65 15.80 13.02
CA ARG A 71 3.46 16.23 12.27
C ARG A 71 3.43 17.74 12.00
N LYS A 72 3.95 18.55 12.92
CA LYS A 72 4.13 20.00 12.70
C LYS A 72 5.19 20.30 11.65
N LYS A 73 6.30 19.55 11.64
CA LYS A 73 7.40 19.68 10.66
C LYS A 73 6.97 19.18 9.27
N TYR A 74 6.26 18.06 9.21
CA TYR A 74 5.80 17.38 7.99
C TYR A 74 4.29 17.18 8.01
N PRO A 75 3.50 18.21 7.69
CA PRO A 75 2.06 18.23 7.95
C PRO A 75 1.22 17.44 6.92
N ILE A 76 1.84 16.89 5.87
CA ILE A 76 1.12 16.16 4.81
C ILE A 76 1.39 14.66 4.95
N GLN A 77 0.33 13.90 5.13
CA GLN A 77 0.38 12.44 5.03
C GLN A 77 0.42 12.06 3.55
N ILE A 78 1.41 11.26 3.17
CA ILE A 78 1.58 10.78 1.80
C ILE A 78 0.99 9.38 1.65
N LEU A 79 0.03 9.26 0.76
CA LEU A 79 -0.47 7.99 0.28
C LEU A 79 0.26 7.62 -1.02
N SER A 80 0.68 6.36 -1.14
CA SER A 80 1.42 5.88 -2.32
C SER A 80 0.71 4.72 -3.02
N PRO A 81 -0.47 4.95 -3.64
CA PRO A 81 -1.23 3.91 -4.32
C PRO A 81 -0.52 3.40 -5.57
N ALA A 82 -1.00 2.27 -6.07
CA ALA A 82 -0.60 1.73 -7.36
C ALA A 82 -1.19 2.56 -8.52
N THR A 83 -0.46 2.66 -9.60
CA THR A 83 -0.95 3.19 -10.88
C THR A 83 -1.81 2.14 -11.57
N HIS A 84 -2.92 2.52 -12.21
CA HIS A 84 -3.80 1.59 -12.94
C HIS A 84 -3.11 0.87 -14.09
N GLN A 85 -2.13 1.52 -14.71
CA GLN A 85 -1.44 1.02 -15.90
C GLN A 85 -0.30 0.05 -15.60
N PHE A 86 0.12 -0.05 -14.32
CA PHE A 86 1.27 -0.86 -13.93
C PHE A 86 0.89 -1.90 -12.86
N ILE A 87 1.58 -3.03 -12.88
CA ILE A 87 1.52 -4.04 -11.81
C ILE A 87 2.90 -4.06 -11.15
N GLY A 88 3.03 -3.39 -10.01
CA GLY A 88 4.34 -3.12 -9.46
C GLY A 88 5.21 -2.36 -10.46
N ASN A 89 6.43 -2.83 -10.70
CA ASN A 89 7.32 -2.30 -11.74
C ASN A 89 7.10 -2.94 -13.11
N SER A 90 6.22 -3.96 -13.20
CA SER A 90 5.89 -4.58 -14.47
C SER A 90 5.12 -3.61 -15.35
N PHE A 91 5.32 -3.72 -16.66
CA PHE A 91 4.71 -2.87 -17.67
C PHE A 91 5.21 -1.42 -17.74
N VAL A 92 5.99 -0.92 -16.81
CA VAL A 92 6.64 0.41 -16.94
C VAL A 92 7.48 0.54 -18.23
N PRO A 93 8.18 -0.50 -18.72
CA PRO A 93 8.87 -0.44 -20.01
C PRO A 93 7.95 -0.39 -21.24
N VAL A 94 6.66 -0.76 -21.09
CA VAL A 94 5.69 -0.74 -22.19
C VAL A 94 5.28 0.69 -22.49
N GLU A 95 5.73 1.23 -23.60
CA GLU A 95 5.57 2.63 -23.98
C GLU A 95 4.10 3.09 -23.95
N ARG A 96 3.21 2.36 -24.59
CA ARG A 96 1.78 2.66 -24.60
C ARG A 96 1.18 2.80 -23.19
N LEU A 97 1.56 1.92 -22.25
CA LEU A 97 1.04 1.98 -20.87
C LEU A 97 1.66 3.14 -20.10
N ARG A 98 2.92 3.43 -20.34
CA ARG A 98 3.62 4.58 -19.76
C ARG A 98 3.00 5.89 -20.23
N ASP A 99 2.66 6.00 -21.51
CA ASP A 99 2.03 7.19 -22.07
C ASP A 99 0.61 7.40 -21.48
N MET A 100 -0.14 6.31 -21.30
CA MET A 100 -1.44 6.34 -20.61
C MET A 100 -1.31 6.76 -19.13
N ALA A 101 -0.26 6.33 -18.44
CA ALA A 101 0.03 6.69 -17.06
C ALA A 101 0.51 8.14 -16.93
N SER A 102 0.96 8.75 -18.04
CA SER A 102 1.49 10.11 -18.09
C SER A 102 2.75 10.26 -17.23
N ARG A 103 2.94 11.40 -16.61
CA ARG A 103 4.09 11.75 -15.75
C ARG A 103 3.78 11.51 -14.27
N PRO A 104 4.80 11.38 -13.40
CA PRO A 104 4.61 11.30 -11.96
C PRO A 104 3.83 12.51 -11.44
N THR A 105 2.77 12.26 -10.69
CA THR A 105 1.89 13.31 -10.13
C THR A 105 1.83 13.21 -8.61
N ILE A 106 1.54 14.35 -7.97
CA ILE A 106 1.14 14.48 -6.58
C ILE A 106 -0.22 15.16 -6.51
N GLU A 107 -1.23 14.41 -6.13
CA GLU A 107 -2.59 14.89 -5.93
C GLU A 107 -2.71 15.51 -4.55
N MET A 108 -3.27 16.70 -4.45
CA MET A 108 -3.43 17.41 -3.18
C MET A 108 -4.68 18.30 -3.18
N SER A 109 -5.14 18.67 -1.99
CA SER A 109 -6.28 19.56 -1.84
C SER A 109 -5.99 20.97 -2.34
N SER A 110 -7.02 21.67 -2.83
CA SER A 110 -6.90 23.07 -3.21
C SER A 110 -6.48 23.97 -2.04
N LYS A 111 -6.82 23.60 -0.80
CA LYS A 111 -6.40 24.33 0.40
C LYS A 111 -4.90 24.18 0.66
N ASP A 112 -4.38 22.95 0.55
CA ASP A 112 -2.94 22.69 0.73
C ASP A 112 -2.09 23.33 -0.35
N ALA A 113 -2.57 23.31 -1.59
CA ALA A 113 -1.93 23.94 -2.73
C ALA A 113 -1.84 25.47 -2.53
N ARG A 114 -2.95 26.11 -2.14
CA ARG A 114 -2.97 27.56 -1.87
C ARG A 114 -2.01 27.97 -0.74
N LYS A 115 -2.00 27.24 0.38
CA LYS A 115 -1.07 27.50 1.50
C LYS A 115 0.40 27.44 1.07
N ARG A 116 0.72 26.67 0.04
CA ARG A 116 2.08 26.46 -0.48
C ARG A 116 2.38 27.21 -1.76
N LYS A 117 1.42 28.01 -2.24
CA LYS A 117 1.50 28.74 -3.51
C LYS A 117 1.79 27.84 -4.72
N ILE A 118 1.26 26.61 -4.68
CA ILE A 118 1.38 25.61 -5.74
C ILE A 118 0.16 25.74 -6.66
N LYS A 119 0.40 25.72 -7.97
CA LYS A 119 -0.62 25.69 -9.01
C LYS A 119 -0.68 24.29 -9.63
N ASP A 120 -1.80 23.98 -10.25
CA ASP A 120 -1.96 22.76 -11.03
C ASP A 120 -0.86 22.64 -12.09
N GLY A 121 -0.26 21.46 -12.25
CA GLY A 121 0.85 21.22 -13.15
C GLY A 121 2.23 21.65 -12.66
N ASP A 122 2.36 22.41 -11.59
CA ASP A 122 3.67 22.81 -11.04
C ASP A 122 4.50 21.58 -10.65
N LEU A 123 5.80 21.63 -10.95
CA LEU A 123 6.73 20.63 -10.41
C LEU A 123 6.94 20.89 -8.91
N CYS A 124 6.71 19.86 -8.11
CA CYS A 124 6.84 19.90 -6.66
C CYS A 124 7.98 18.99 -6.17
N LYS A 125 8.65 19.45 -5.15
CA LYS A 125 9.53 18.65 -4.30
C LYS A 125 8.74 18.15 -3.10
N ILE A 126 8.74 16.84 -2.87
CA ILE A 126 8.14 16.15 -1.73
C ILE A 126 9.30 15.60 -0.90
N TYR A 127 9.35 15.92 0.39
CA TYR A 127 10.52 15.56 1.20
C TYR A 127 10.19 15.42 2.69
N ASN A 128 11.02 14.63 3.35
CA ASN A 128 11.08 14.49 4.81
C ASN A 128 12.54 14.27 5.24
N ASP A 129 12.78 13.85 6.50
CA ASP A 129 14.13 13.57 7.00
C ASP A 129 14.78 12.34 6.36
N VAL A 130 13.99 11.45 5.75
CA VAL A 130 14.48 10.21 5.12
C VAL A 130 14.96 10.47 3.70
N GLY A 131 14.24 11.29 2.93
CA GLY A 131 14.60 11.57 1.55
C GLY A 131 13.66 12.52 0.83
N GLU A 132 13.78 12.52 -0.50
CA GLU A 132 13.01 13.41 -1.35
C GLU A 132 12.69 12.80 -2.71
N THR A 133 11.56 13.22 -3.28
CA THR A 133 11.14 12.88 -4.65
C THR A 133 10.48 14.08 -5.30
N TYR A 134 10.21 13.97 -6.61
CA TYR A 134 9.59 15.03 -7.40
C TYR A 134 8.39 14.51 -8.18
N ALA A 135 7.30 15.29 -8.20
CA ALA A 135 6.11 14.99 -8.96
C ALA A 135 5.38 16.28 -9.36
N HIS A 136 4.54 16.21 -10.39
CA HIS A 136 3.75 17.37 -10.82
C HIS A 136 2.44 17.44 -10.03
N ALA A 137 2.11 18.63 -9.56
CA ALA A 137 0.87 18.85 -8.80
C ALA A 137 -0.36 18.60 -9.65
N VAL A 138 -1.33 17.91 -9.04
CA VAL A 138 -2.72 17.81 -9.52
C VAL A 138 -3.61 18.26 -8.37
N ILE A 139 -4.39 19.29 -8.59
CA ILE A 139 -5.24 19.87 -7.54
C ILE A 139 -6.62 19.21 -7.61
N ILE A 140 -7.03 18.59 -6.52
CA ILE A 140 -8.29 17.84 -6.41
C ILE A 140 -9.09 18.40 -5.23
N ASP A 141 -10.28 18.97 -5.49
CA ASP A 141 -11.11 19.59 -4.46
C ASP A 141 -11.67 18.58 -3.45
N SER A 142 -11.87 17.32 -3.85
CA SER A 142 -12.32 16.24 -2.97
C SER A 142 -11.22 15.64 -2.09
N MET A 143 -9.95 16.01 -2.30
CA MET A 143 -8.86 15.55 -1.44
C MET A 143 -8.93 16.21 -0.06
N LEU A 144 -8.76 15.40 0.99
CA LEU A 144 -8.72 15.89 2.36
C LEU A 144 -7.50 16.81 2.59
N GLU A 145 -7.71 17.87 3.32
CA GLU A 145 -6.62 18.75 3.77
C GLU A 145 -5.64 17.96 4.67
N GLY A 146 -4.34 18.12 4.45
CA GLY A 146 -3.29 17.38 5.15
C GLY A 146 -2.99 15.98 4.58
N VAL A 147 -3.61 15.62 3.45
CA VAL A 147 -3.35 14.35 2.75
C VAL A 147 -2.97 14.65 1.31
N ALA A 148 -1.99 13.92 0.79
CA ALA A 148 -1.63 13.95 -0.62
C ALA A 148 -1.37 12.52 -1.13
N SER A 149 -1.59 12.30 -2.43
CA SER A 149 -1.45 10.99 -3.07
C SER A 149 -0.44 11.06 -4.22
N THR A 150 0.56 10.17 -4.21
CA THR A 150 1.53 10.05 -5.31
C THR A 150 1.78 8.57 -5.63
N GLN A 151 1.87 8.26 -6.91
CA GLN A 151 2.01 6.87 -7.34
C GLN A 151 3.42 6.33 -7.02
N LYS A 152 3.48 5.14 -6.43
CA LYS A 152 4.75 4.51 -6.00
C LYS A 152 5.57 3.85 -7.11
N GLN A 153 5.00 3.64 -8.28
CA GLN A 153 5.53 2.68 -9.27
C GLN A 153 6.22 3.30 -10.47
N TYR A 154 6.51 4.60 -10.44
CA TYR A 154 7.26 5.22 -11.52
C TYR A 154 8.74 4.82 -11.45
N LYS A 155 9.29 4.51 -12.63
CA LYS A 155 10.73 4.28 -12.78
C LYS A 155 11.50 5.58 -12.49
N GLY A 156 12.63 5.48 -11.80
CA GLY A 156 13.45 6.64 -11.44
C GLY A 156 13.81 7.54 -12.62
N SER A 157 14.07 6.96 -13.81
CA SER A 157 14.37 7.74 -15.03
C SER A 157 13.24 8.68 -15.49
N LEU A 158 12.04 8.54 -14.95
CA LEU A 158 10.89 9.42 -15.23
C LEU A 158 10.71 10.52 -14.17
N ILE A 159 11.55 10.53 -13.13
CA ILE A 159 11.50 11.45 -12.01
C ILE A 159 12.74 12.33 -12.03
N LYS A 160 12.59 13.62 -11.74
CA LYS A 160 13.65 14.63 -11.85
C LYS A 160 14.97 14.25 -11.16
N ASN A 161 14.89 13.66 -9.96
CA ASN A 161 16.08 13.26 -9.19
C ASN A 161 16.38 11.75 -9.27
N GLY A 162 15.72 11.01 -10.14
CA GLY A 162 15.92 9.58 -10.30
C GLY A 162 15.31 8.70 -9.19
N VAL A 163 14.60 9.28 -8.23
CA VAL A 163 14.16 8.60 -7.01
C VAL A 163 12.64 8.67 -6.85
N ASN A 164 12.01 7.52 -6.65
CA ASN A 164 10.55 7.43 -6.52
C ASN A 164 10.07 7.64 -5.06
N ALA A 165 8.76 7.59 -4.84
CA ALA A 165 8.13 7.85 -3.55
C ALA A 165 8.63 6.94 -2.40
N ASN A 166 9.23 5.78 -2.69
CA ASN A 166 9.79 4.90 -1.66
C ASN A 166 10.93 5.55 -0.87
N ALA A 167 11.59 6.58 -1.44
CA ALA A 167 12.63 7.32 -0.73
C ALA A 167 12.11 8.09 0.50
N LEU A 168 10.81 8.24 0.63
CA LEU A 168 10.17 8.90 1.78
C LEU A 168 9.84 7.95 2.92
N ASN A 169 9.91 6.62 2.68
CA ASN A 169 9.52 5.61 3.65
C ASN A 169 10.58 5.46 4.73
N THR A 170 10.13 5.31 5.98
CA THR A 170 11.00 4.95 7.10
C THR A 170 11.40 3.47 7.01
N GLN A 171 12.33 3.06 7.88
CA GLN A 171 12.71 1.64 8.04
C GLN A 171 11.83 0.93 9.07
N GLU A 172 10.79 1.59 9.54
CA GLU A 172 9.85 1.02 10.50
C GLU A 172 9.00 -0.09 9.87
N VAL A 173 8.68 -1.08 10.68
CA VAL A 173 7.89 -2.24 10.30
C VAL A 173 6.69 -2.40 11.22
N THR A 174 5.71 -3.15 10.76
CA THR A 174 4.53 -3.48 11.57
C THR A 174 4.89 -4.41 12.72
N ASP A 175 4.17 -4.33 13.81
CA ASP A 175 4.41 -5.00 15.08
C ASP A 175 4.33 -6.53 15.05
N MET A 176 3.45 -7.11 14.23
CA MET A 176 3.24 -8.56 14.18
C MET A 176 3.92 -9.27 13.04
N GLY A 177 4.05 -8.61 11.90
CA GLY A 177 4.44 -9.28 10.66
C GLY A 177 5.68 -8.70 10.01
N ASP A 178 6.36 -7.78 10.65
CA ASP A 178 7.55 -7.08 10.12
C ASP A 178 7.36 -6.54 8.69
N GLY A 179 6.11 -6.25 8.34
CA GLY A 179 5.75 -5.67 7.05
C GLY A 179 6.14 -4.19 6.99
N PRO A 180 6.63 -3.69 5.84
CA PRO A 180 6.99 -2.29 5.71
C PRO A 180 5.76 -1.38 5.80
N ILE A 181 5.93 -0.24 6.44
CA ILE A 181 4.88 0.77 6.64
C ILE A 181 4.93 1.79 5.51
N PHE A 182 3.88 1.83 4.66
CA PHE A 182 3.86 2.68 3.45
C PHE A 182 2.97 3.91 3.55
N TYR A 183 1.92 3.87 4.37
CA TYR A 183 0.88 4.90 4.39
C TYR A 183 0.95 5.83 5.58
N THR A 184 1.93 5.63 6.46
CA THR A 184 2.20 6.48 7.62
C THR A 184 3.31 7.50 7.35
N VAL A 185 3.63 7.75 6.09
CA VAL A 185 4.67 8.70 5.66
C VAL A 185 4.17 10.12 5.81
N LEU A 186 4.89 10.91 6.61
CA LEU A 186 4.70 12.35 6.69
C LEU A 186 5.76 13.07 5.85
N ALA A 187 5.34 14.11 5.15
CA ALA A 187 6.23 14.90 4.30
C ALA A 187 5.82 16.38 4.24
N GLN A 188 6.72 17.18 3.74
CA GLN A 188 6.47 18.54 3.28
C GLN A 188 6.47 18.56 1.76
N ILE A 189 5.66 19.44 1.19
CA ILE A 189 5.57 19.68 -0.26
C ILE A 189 5.83 21.16 -0.53
N LYS A 190 6.69 21.44 -1.48
CA LYS A 190 6.94 22.81 -1.96
C LYS A 190 7.15 22.83 -3.47
N LYS A 191 6.93 23.97 -4.10
CA LYS A 191 7.30 24.20 -5.50
C LYS A 191 8.82 24.02 -5.66
N ALA A 192 9.25 23.29 -6.73
CA ALA A 192 10.64 22.97 -7.04
C ALA A 192 11.38 24.09 -7.73
#